data_d6e6408faa25c2bfddb89a7f346e711c
#
_entry.id   d6e6408faa25c2bfddb89a7f346e711c
#
_cell.length_a   1.000
_cell.length_b   1.000
_cell.length_c   1.000
_cell.angle_alpha   90.00
_cell.angle_beta   90.00
_cell.angle_gamma   90.00
#
_symmetry.space_group_name_H-M   'P 1'
#
loop_
_entity.id
_entity.type
_entity.pdbx_description
1 polymer ?
#
loop_
_entity_poly.entity_id
_entity_poly.type
_entity_poly.pdbx_seq_one_letter_code
_entity_poly.pdbx_strand_id
1 'polypeptide(L)'
;MNIDFLFETFRKNKDLTALVWNGKKITYQFFIDQTELWAEKFKEEGISAGKVVSLEGDFSPNCISLFLALIAKDCIIIPQSNTNRVGREIKDKLSQVETYIYCDENDNVTWESTDLVSNHPYYSKLNKIKKPGLVLFSSGTSGDPKAAVHDFSLLLEKFKMDRRTFTTLNFLLFDHWGGLNTMLHTLSNAGTIVTAKNRSPDEIGKLIQENEIQLLPATPTFLNLMLLSGISSKYNLSSLEVITYGAEPMLQTTLMRLKKAFPKIKLQQTYGLIEVGVLRTKSKEDDSLWLKVGGEGYQTRVVEGILHIKTKSTILGYLNADTPMSKDGWFI
;
A
#
# COMPACT_ATOMS: atom_id res chain seq x y z
N MET A 1 21.08 -1.15 -0.69
CA MET A 1 19.80 -1.75 -0.19
C MET A 1 18.73 -1.59 -1.25
N ASN A 2 17.67 -2.38 -1.21
CA ASN A 2 16.59 -2.28 -2.22
C ASN A 2 15.76 -0.97 -2.13
N ILE A 3 15.93 -0.19 -1.06
CA ILE A 3 15.24 1.09 -0.80
C ILE A 3 16.17 2.29 -0.63
N ASP A 4 17.43 2.24 -1.11
CA ASP A 4 18.36 3.38 -1.02
C ASP A 4 17.78 4.66 -1.61
N PHE A 5 17.02 4.57 -2.70
CA PHE A 5 16.36 5.72 -3.33
C PHE A 5 15.37 6.44 -2.38
N LEU A 6 14.69 5.72 -1.47
CA LEU A 6 13.84 6.34 -0.45
C LEU A 6 14.69 7.12 0.55
N PHE A 7 15.78 6.51 1.04
CA PHE A 7 16.67 7.17 2.00
C PHE A 7 17.43 8.35 1.39
N GLU A 8 17.72 8.33 0.09
CA GLU A 8 18.24 9.50 -0.61
C GLU A 8 17.22 10.65 -0.59
N THR A 9 15.94 10.35 -0.89
CA THR A 9 14.86 11.33 -0.79
C THR A 9 14.69 11.82 0.65
N PHE A 10 14.75 10.93 1.64
CA PHE A 10 14.60 11.29 3.06
C PHE A 10 15.73 12.22 3.52
N ARG A 11 16.99 11.91 3.21
CA ARG A 11 18.14 12.76 3.59
C ARG A 11 18.07 14.15 2.97
N LYS A 12 17.62 14.26 1.70
CA LYS A 12 17.42 15.55 1.03
C LYS A 12 16.32 16.40 1.69
N ASN A 13 15.35 15.76 2.33
CA ASN A 13 14.16 16.39 2.87
C ASN A 13 13.99 16.15 4.40
N LYS A 14 15.09 15.89 5.10
CA LYS A 14 15.13 15.41 6.49
C LYS A 14 14.30 16.22 7.48
N ASP A 15 14.22 17.53 7.29
CA ASP A 15 13.52 18.45 8.19
C ASP A 15 12.04 18.65 7.83
N LEU A 16 11.58 18.12 6.66
CA LEU A 16 10.19 18.18 6.27
C LEU A 16 9.34 17.15 7.05
N THR A 17 8.07 17.45 7.20
CA THR A 17 7.09 16.51 7.78
C THR A 17 6.83 15.39 6.79
N ALA A 18 7.11 14.15 7.18
CA ALA A 18 6.81 12.94 6.40
C ALA A 18 5.47 12.32 6.78
N LEU A 19 5.08 12.46 8.06
CA LEU A 19 3.85 11.86 8.59
C LEU A 19 3.20 12.80 9.62
N VAL A 20 1.89 12.92 9.55
CA VAL A 20 1.05 13.46 10.64
C VAL A 20 0.24 12.29 11.21
N TRP A 21 0.57 11.93 12.45
CA TRP A 21 -0.04 10.80 13.15
C TRP A 21 -0.59 11.27 14.51
N ASN A 22 -1.89 11.09 14.73
CA ASN A 22 -2.57 11.58 15.96
C ASN A 22 -2.27 13.06 16.26
N GLY A 23 -2.23 13.91 15.22
CA GLY A 23 -1.91 15.33 15.31
C GLY A 23 -0.43 15.66 15.53
N LYS A 24 0.44 14.67 15.69
CA LYS A 24 1.90 14.87 15.84
C LYS A 24 2.58 14.84 14.47
N LYS A 25 3.47 15.79 14.22
CA LYS A 25 4.29 15.87 13.01
C LYS A 25 5.57 15.07 13.21
N ILE A 26 5.83 14.13 12.33
CA ILE A 26 7.00 13.26 12.30
C ILE A 26 7.81 13.62 11.05
N THR A 27 9.10 13.87 11.22
CA THR A 27 9.98 14.28 10.10
C THR A 27 10.54 13.09 9.33
N TYR A 28 11.12 13.36 8.17
CA TYR A 28 11.89 12.36 7.41
C TYR A 28 13.13 11.90 8.17
N GLN A 29 13.77 12.80 8.97
CA GLN A 29 14.89 12.42 9.83
C GLN A 29 14.50 11.32 10.82
N PHE A 30 13.32 11.41 11.42
CA PHE A 30 12.82 10.37 12.32
C PHE A 30 12.81 8.99 11.63
N PHE A 31 12.33 8.91 10.37
CA PHE A 31 12.30 7.64 9.65
C PHE A 31 13.68 7.09 9.33
N ILE A 32 14.67 7.95 9.10
CA ILE A 32 16.06 7.53 8.93
C ILE A 32 16.56 6.90 10.24
N ASP A 33 16.50 7.66 11.33
CA ASP A 33 17.03 7.24 12.64
C ASP A 33 16.32 5.99 13.16
N GLN A 34 14.99 5.98 13.05
CA GLN A 34 14.18 4.88 13.56
C GLN A 34 14.35 3.58 12.76
N THR A 35 14.53 3.69 11.43
CA THR A 35 14.81 2.52 10.60
C THR A 35 16.17 1.92 10.93
N GLU A 36 17.20 2.74 11.19
CA GLU A 36 18.51 2.30 11.62
C GLU A 36 18.44 1.61 13.00
N LEU A 37 17.70 2.20 13.95
CA LEU A 37 17.48 1.62 15.28
C LEU A 37 16.84 0.22 15.17
N TRP A 38 15.79 0.07 14.35
CA TRP A 38 15.13 -1.22 14.14
C TRP A 38 16.05 -2.23 13.46
N ALA A 39 16.89 -1.79 12.52
CA ALA A 39 17.87 -2.67 11.87
C ALA A 39 18.92 -3.23 12.84
N GLU A 40 19.34 -2.44 13.86
CA GLU A 40 20.19 -2.93 14.94
C GLU A 40 19.42 -3.92 15.85
N LYS A 41 18.19 -3.56 16.24
CA LYS A 41 17.37 -4.43 17.09
C LYS A 41 17.05 -5.77 16.41
N PHE A 42 16.90 -5.81 15.11
CA PHE A 42 16.72 -7.06 14.35
C PHE A 42 17.89 -8.05 14.52
N LYS A 43 19.11 -7.56 14.74
CA LYS A 43 20.26 -8.43 15.02
C LYS A 43 20.12 -9.11 16.38
N GLU A 44 19.64 -8.36 17.39
CA GLU A 44 19.41 -8.87 18.74
C GLU A 44 18.28 -9.91 18.76
N GLU A 45 17.22 -9.66 18.00
CA GLU A 45 16.03 -10.51 17.91
C GLU A 45 16.16 -11.67 16.90
N GLY A 46 17.33 -11.82 16.27
CA GLY A 46 17.60 -12.89 15.30
C GLY A 46 16.84 -12.76 13.98
N ILE A 47 16.35 -11.54 13.63
CA ILE A 47 15.70 -11.28 12.36
C ILE A 47 16.77 -11.02 11.29
N SER A 48 16.92 -11.98 10.39
CA SER A 48 17.92 -11.97 9.32
C SER A 48 17.25 -11.93 7.94
N ALA A 49 18.06 -11.71 6.91
CA ALA A 49 17.58 -11.76 5.52
C ALA A 49 16.84 -13.06 5.24
N GLY A 50 15.70 -12.96 4.57
CA GLY A 50 14.83 -14.06 4.22
C GLY A 50 13.87 -14.54 5.31
N LYS A 51 13.97 -13.99 6.52
CA LYS A 51 13.04 -14.30 7.61
C LYS A 51 11.62 -13.89 7.21
N VAL A 52 10.64 -14.76 7.48
CA VAL A 52 9.23 -14.50 7.20
C VAL A 52 8.61 -13.80 8.41
N VAL A 53 8.27 -12.53 8.23
CA VAL A 53 7.81 -11.65 9.32
C VAL A 53 6.40 -11.14 9.06
N SER A 54 5.49 -11.43 9.98
CA SER A 54 4.19 -10.78 10.04
C SER A 54 4.33 -9.45 10.77
N LEU A 55 4.01 -8.35 10.08
CA LEU A 55 3.96 -7.01 10.68
C LEU A 55 2.50 -6.58 10.78
N GLU A 56 1.96 -6.59 12.00
CA GLU A 56 0.59 -6.14 12.28
C GLU A 56 0.58 -4.72 12.81
N GLY A 57 -0.25 -3.88 12.22
CA GLY A 57 -0.41 -2.49 12.65
C GLY A 57 -1.26 -1.67 11.71
N ASP A 58 -1.03 -0.37 11.77
CA ASP A 58 -1.53 0.63 10.80
C ASP A 58 -0.35 1.56 10.44
N PHE A 59 -0.59 2.64 9.71
CA PHE A 59 0.46 3.59 9.30
C PHE A 59 0.87 4.50 10.48
N SER A 60 1.46 3.92 11.52
CA SER A 60 2.07 4.62 12.67
C SER A 60 3.58 4.82 12.46
N PRO A 61 4.24 5.71 13.23
CA PRO A 61 5.68 5.98 13.07
C PRO A 61 6.56 4.73 13.16
N ASN A 62 6.35 3.88 14.17
CA ASN A 62 7.11 2.65 14.34
C ASN A 62 6.76 1.60 13.30
N CYS A 63 5.47 1.43 12.98
CA CYS A 63 5.04 0.43 12.01
C CYS A 63 5.61 0.73 10.60
N ILE A 64 5.61 2.01 10.17
CA ILE A 64 6.25 2.42 8.90
C ILE A 64 7.77 2.19 8.96
N SER A 65 8.43 2.59 10.05
CA SER A 65 9.88 2.41 10.21
C SER A 65 10.29 0.93 10.20
N LEU A 66 9.53 0.08 10.88
CA LEU A 66 9.70 -1.38 10.87
C LEU A 66 9.53 -1.97 9.47
N PHE A 67 8.48 -1.53 8.76
CA PHE A 67 8.25 -1.97 7.39
C PHE A 67 9.45 -1.63 6.48
N LEU A 68 9.98 -0.41 6.59
CA LEU A 68 11.17 0.02 5.85
C LEU A 68 12.42 -0.79 6.26
N ALA A 69 12.62 -1.03 7.56
CA ALA A 69 13.74 -1.82 8.08
C ALA A 69 13.68 -3.28 7.59
N LEU A 70 12.50 -3.90 7.56
CA LEU A 70 12.30 -5.25 7.04
C LEU A 70 12.62 -5.35 5.54
N ILE A 71 12.22 -4.33 4.73
CA ILE A 71 12.61 -4.27 3.32
C ILE A 71 14.13 -4.12 3.17
N ALA A 72 14.75 -3.24 3.96
CA ALA A 72 16.20 -3.02 3.93
C ALA A 72 17.00 -4.27 4.32
N LYS A 73 16.41 -5.13 5.15
CA LYS A 73 16.98 -6.40 5.62
C LYS A 73 16.70 -7.59 4.70
N ASP A 74 16.00 -7.38 3.58
CA ASP A 74 15.59 -8.43 2.64
C ASP A 74 14.70 -9.51 3.30
N CYS A 75 13.86 -9.13 4.26
CA CYS A 75 12.87 -10.02 4.87
C CYS A 75 11.68 -10.27 3.92
N ILE A 76 10.91 -11.31 4.21
CA ILE A 76 9.62 -11.59 3.58
C ILE A 76 8.54 -11.05 4.50
N ILE A 77 7.80 -10.05 4.06
CA ILE A 77 6.90 -9.26 4.90
C ILE A 77 5.45 -9.65 4.62
N ILE A 78 4.71 -9.94 5.67
CA ILE A 78 3.27 -10.14 5.64
C ILE A 78 2.64 -8.99 6.41
N PRO A 79 2.23 -7.88 5.74
CA PRO A 79 1.54 -6.81 6.42
C PRO A 79 0.14 -7.27 6.82
N GLN A 80 -0.26 -6.97 8.04
CA GLN A 80 -1.58 -7.28 8.57
C GLN A 80 -2.18 -6.06 9.25
N SER A 81 -3.47 -5.84 9.03
CA SER A 81 -4.21 -4.77 9.69
C SER A 81 -4.68 -5.23 11.08
N ASN A 82 -4.52 -4.38 12.08
CA ASN A 82 -5.05 -4.60 13.43
C ASN A 82 -6.57 -4.52 13.51
N THR A 83 -7.23 -4.00 12.48
CA THR A 83 -8.70 -3.84 12.42
C THR A 83 -9.45 -5.08 11.95
N ASN A 84 -8.78 -6.02 11.29
CA ASN A 84 -9.42 -7.23 10.76
C ASN A 84 -8.61 -8.49 11.10
N ARG A 85 -8.91 -9.08 12.24
CA ARG A 85 -8.27 -10.33 12.72
C ARG A 85 -8.93 -11.61 12.22
N VAL A 86 -10.01 -11.50 11.43
CA VAL A 86 -10.71 -12.68 10.90
C VAL A 86 -9.80 -13.42 9.92
N GLY A 87 -9.68 -14.73 10.13
CA GLY A 87 -8.83 -15.58 9.28
C GLY A 87 -7.33 -15.39 9.47
N ARG A 88 -6.88 -14.67 10.51
CA ARG A 88 -5.47 -14.41 10.79
C ARG A 88 -4.66 -15.70 10.92
N GLU A 89 -5.10 -16.63 11.75
CA GLU A 89 -4.41 -17.93 11.96
C GLU A 89 -4.21 -18.68 10.63
N ILE A 90 -5.21 -18.61 9.74
CA ILE A 90 -5.12 -19.22 8.41
C ILE A 90 -4.07 -18.52 7.58
N LYS A 91 -4.04 -17.18 7.56
CA LYS A 91 -3.04 -16.38 6.84
C LYS A 91 -1.63 -16.66 7.34
N ASP A 92 -1.44 -16.68 8.66
CA ASP A 92 -0.16 -16.91 9.31
C ASP A 92 0.38 -18.31 9.02
N LYS A 93 -0.48 -19.33 9.12
CA LYS A 93 -0.13 -20.70 8.77
C LYS A 93 0.22 -20.87 7.30
N LEU A 94 -0.58 -20.28 6.40
CA LEU A 94 -0.31 -20.31 4.95
C LEU A 94 1.01 -19.62 4.60
N SER A 95 1.34 -18.52 5.27
CA SER A 95 2.56 -17.75 5.03
C SER A 95 3.78 -18.32 5.74
N GLN A 96 3.65 -19.34 6.59
CA GLN A 96 4.75 -19.91 7.37
C GLN A 96 5.48 -18.82 8.19
N VAL A 97 4.73 -18.01 8.95
CA VAL A 97 5.28 -16.90 9.74
C VAL A 97 6.25 -17.40 10.79
N GLU A 98 7.45 -16.85 10.82
CA GLU A 98 8.52 -17.19 11.75
C GLU A 98 8.67 -16.20 12.90
N THR A 99 8.22 -14.96 12.70
CA THR A 99 8.23 -13.89 13.70
C THR A 99 7.04 -12.98 13.52
N TYR A 100 6.39 -12.65 14.62
CA TYR A 100 5.34 -11.63 14.68
C TYR A 100 5.89 -10.35 15.26
N ILE A 101 5.54 -9.21 14.64
CA ILE A 101 5.79 -7.87 15.15
C ILE A 101 4.43 -7.16 15.19
N TYR A 102 4.09 -6.64 16.36
CA TYR A 102 2.82 -5.95 16.59
C TYR A 102 3.08 -4.48 16.92
N CYS A 103 2.42 -3.58 16.20
CA CYS A 103 2.33 -2.19 16.54
C CYS A 103 0.90 -1.89 17.01
N ASP A 104 0.74 -1.56 18.29
CA ASP A 104 -0.57 -1.25 18.86
C ASP A 104 -1.07 0.15 18.44
N GLU A 105 -2.25 0.53 18.90
CA GLU A 105 -2.87 1.83 18.61
C GLU A 105 -2.10 3.04 19.18
N ASN A 106 -1.20 2.80 20.15
CA ASN A 106 -0.32 3.79 20.76
C ASN A 106 1.10 3.75 20.17
N ASP A 107 1.31 2.93 19.11
CA ASP A 107 2.59 2.71 18.44
C ASP A 107 3.64 1.98 19.32
N ASN A 108 3.20 1.24 20.36
CA ASN A 108 4.07 0.36 21.11
C ASN A 108 4.33 -0.91 20.28
N VAL A 109 5.58 -1.38 20.34
CA VAL A 109 6.03 -2.53 19.55
C VAL A 109 6.28 -3.73 20.45
N THR A 110 5.70 -4.87 20.09
CA THR A 110 5.93 -6.17 20.73
C THR A 110 6.31 -7.23 19.69
N TRP A 111 7.02 -8.27 20.13
CA TRP A 111 7.58 -9.33 19.29
C TRP A 111 7.19 -10.69 19.81
N GLU A 112 6.99 -11.62 18.90
CA GLU A 112 6.79 -13.04 19.21
C GLU A 112 7.45 -13.89 18.13
N SER A 113 8.37 -14.74 18.50
CA SER A 113 9.02 -15.70 17.58
C SER A 113 8.34 -17.05 17.66
N THR A 114 8.29 -17.75 16.53
CA THR A 114 7.77 -19.12 16.44
C THR A 114 8.93 -20.10 16.26
N ASP A 115 8.66 -21.39 16.49
CA ASP A 115 9.61 -22.48 16.19
C ASP A 115 9.55 -22.89 14.69
N LEU A 116 8.73 -22.21 13.88
CA LEU A 116 8.59 -22.51 12.45
C LEU A 116 9.85 -22.07 11.68
N VAL A 117 10.21 -22.88 10.71
CA VAL A 117 11.21 -22.54 9.69
C VAL A 117 10.51 -22.59 8.33
N SER A 118 10.46 -21.48 7.68
CA SER A 118 9.82 -21.36 6.37
C SER A 118 10.62 -22.10 5.29
N ASN A 119 9.95 -22.87 4.44
CA ASN A 119 10.58 -23.70 3.41
C ASN A 119 9.93 -23.61 2.04
N HIS A 120 9.04 -22.62 1.83
CA HIS A 120 8.34 -22.48 0.55
C HIS A 120 9.32 -22.17 -0.60
N PRO A 121 9.18 -22.77 -1.81
CA PRO A 121 10.10 -22.55 -2.95
C PRO A 121 10.25 -21.08 -3.35
N TYR A 122 9.18 -20.27 -3.27
CA TYR A 122 9.25 -18.84 -3.59
C TYR A 122 10.10 -18.06 -2.59
N TYR A 123 10.05 -18.42 -1.31
CA TYR A 123 10.90 -17.83 -0.28
C TYR A 123 12.37 -18.19 -0.49
N SER A 124 12.65 -19.47 -0.76
CA SER A 124 13.99 -19.94 -1.11
C SER A 124 14.55 -19.23 -2.35
N LYS A 125 13.69 -18.95 -3.35
CA LYS A 125 14.08 -18.16 -4.55
C LYS A 125 14.47 -16.74 -4.19
N LEU A 126 13.65 -16.03 -3.37
CA LEU A 126 13.93 -14.66 -2.92
C LEU A 126 15.21 -14.60 -2.11
N ASN A 127 15.41 -15.53 -1.17
CA ASN A 127 16.61 -15.63 -0.34
C ASN A 127 17.87 -15.83 -1.18
N LYS A 128 17.81 -16.70 -2.19
CA LYS A 128 18.95 -16.95 -3.09
C LYS A 128 19.38 -15.71 -3.85
N ILE A 129 18.44 -14.87 -4.27
CA ILE A 129 18.73 -13.63 -5.03
C ILE A 129 18.85 -12.40 -4.13
N LYS A 130 18.76 -12.56 -2.79
CA LYS A 130 18.83 -11.49 -1.77
C LYS A 130 17.85 -10.35 -2.08
N LYS A 131 16.57 -10.69 -2.15
CA LYS A 131 15.49 -9.74 -2.41
C LYS A 131 14.40 -9.82 -1.35
N PRO A 132 13.86 -8.67 -0.91
CA PRO A 132 12.71 -8.66 0.00
C PRO A 132 11.49 -9.26 -0.67
N GLY A 133 10.70 -10.00 0.11
CA GLY A 133 9.41 -10.50 -0.30
C GLY A 133 8.27 -9.68 0.28
N LEU A 134 7.13 -9.68 -0.41
CA LEU A 134 5.87 -9.17 0.11
C LEU A 134 4.79 -10.22 -0.14
N VAL A 135 4.04 -10.58 0.90
CA VAL A 135 2.90 -11.49 0.79
C VAL A 135 1.63 -10.72 1.07
N LEU A 136 0.72 -10.68 0.11
CA LEU A 136 -0.59 -10.05 0.24
C LEU A 136 -1.69 -11.09 0.01
N PHE A 137 -2.81 -10.88 0.70
CA PHE A 137 -3.96 -11.77 0.61
C PHE A 137 -5.08 -11.16 -0.22
N SER A 138 -5.59 -11.92 -1.18
CA SER A 138 -6.85 -11.59 -1.86
C SER A 138 -8.02 -12.33 -1.19
N SER A 139 -9.20 -11.72 -1.21
CA SER A 139 -10.44 -12.44 -0.92
C SER A 139 -10.71 -13.40 -2.09
N GLY A 140 -10.36 -14.67 -1.92
CA GLY A 140 -10.66 -15.69 -2.94
C GLY A 140 -12.16 -15.77 -3.21
N THR A 141 -12.55 -15.94 -4.47
CA THR A 141 -13.94 -16.21 -4.86
C THR A 141 -14.46 -17.54 -4.30
N SER A 142 -13.55 -18.42 -3.85
CA SER A 142 -13.84 -19.71 -3.21
C SER A 142 -13.98 -19.63 -1.68
N GLY A 143 -13.85 -18.44 -1.07
CA GLY A 143 -13.94 -18.23 0.38
C GLY A 143 -12.60 -18.25 1.11
N ASP A 144 -11.61 -19.03 0.66
CA ASP A 144 -10.29 -19.05 1.28
C ASP A 144 -9.39 -17.95 0.70
N PRO A 145 -8.61 -17.24 1.54
CA PRO A 145 -7.70 -16.20 1.07
C PRO A 145 -6.56 -16.82 0.24
N LYS A 146 -6.24 -16.19 -0.90
CA LYS A 146 -5.06 -16.57 -1.69
C LYS A 146 -3.89 -15.69 -1.30
N ALA A 147 -2.76 -16.31 -0.99
CA ALA A 147 -1.53 -15.65 -0.55
C ALA A 147 -0.59 -15.40 -1.75
N ALA A 148 -0.57 -14.18 -2.25
CA ALA A 148 0.24 -13.77 -3.41
C ALA A 148 1.65 -13.35 -2.96
N VAL A 149 2.69 -13.99 -3.49
CA VAL A 149 4.10 -13.72 -3.17
C VAL A 149 4.73 -12.85 -4.24
N HIS A 150 5.31 -11.73 -3.83
CA HIS A 150 6.04 -10.82 -4.71
C HIS A 150 7.54 -10.82 -4.44
N ASP A 151 8.34 -10.64 -5.49
CA ASP A 151 9.62 -9.97 -5.37
C ASP A 151 9.34 -8.47 -5.15
N PHE A 152 9.47 -8.03 -3.90
CA PHE A 152 9.09 -6.67 -3.55
C PHE A 152 9.99 -5.64 -4.22
N SER A 153 11.25 -5.99 -4.51
CA SER A 153 12.15 -5.06 -5.20
C SER A 153 11.62 -4.63 -6.58
N LEU A 154 10.89 -5.50 -7.27
CA LEU A 154 10.28 -5.20 -8.58
C LEU A 154 9.06 -4.26 -8.46
N LEU A 155 8.28 -4.40 -7.38
CA LEU A 155 7.19 -3.46 -7.08
C LEU A 155 7.71 -2.07 -6.71
N LEU A 156 8.91 -1.99 -6.09
CA LEU A 156 9.52 -0.73 -5.68
C LEU A 156 10.06 0.10 -6.86
N GLU A 157 10.35 -0.52 -8.01
CA GLU A 157 10.95 0.18 -9.18
C GLU A 157 10.13 1.39 -9.64
N LYS A 158 8.81 1.31 -9.59
CA LYS A 158 7.93 2.42 -10.02
C LYS A 158 8.03 3.66 -9.14
N PHE A 159 8.50 3.53 -7.89
CA PHE A 159 8.66 4.63 -6.93
C PHE A 159 10.00 5.35 -7.05
N LYS A 160 10.91 4.87 -7.90
CA LYS A 160 12.17 5.56 -8.25
C LYS A 160 11.96 6.73 -9.20
N MET A 161 10.77 6.85 -9.77
CA MET A 161 10.45 7.95 -10.69
C MET A 161 9.86 9.12 -9.92
N ASP A 162 10.45 10.29 -10.10
CA ASP A 162 9.94 11.53 -9.50
C ASP A 162 8.50 11.83 -9.96
N ARG A 163 7.67 12.17 -9.01
CA ARG A 163 6.28 12.57 -9.21
C ARG A 163 5.98 13.82 -8.41
N ARG A 164 4.80 14.38 -8.63
CA ARG A 164 4.35 15.52 -7.85
C ARG A 164 4.24 15.17 -6.37
N THR A 165 4.75 16.03 -5.53
CA THR A 165 4.63 15.99 -4.07
C THR A 165 3.23 16.40 -3.64
N PHE A 166 2.65 15.68 -2.68
CA PHE A 166 1.34 15.97 -2.09
C PHE A 166 1.33 15.79 -0.59
N THR A 167 0.48 16.54 0.10
CA THR A 167 -0.06 16.14 1.40
C THR A 167 -1.19 15.15 1.13
N THR A 168 -1.00 13.89 1.51
CA THR A 168 -1.86 12.77 1.15
C THR A 168 -2.54 12.18 2.37
N LEU A 169 -3.85 12.04 2.35
CA LEU A 169 -4.57 11.28 3.37
C LEU A 169 -4.47 9.79 3.07
N ASN A 170 -3.80 9.03 3.94
CA ASN A 170 -3.72 7.58 3.82
C ASN A 170 -4.54 6.90 4.93
N PHE A 171 -5.78 6.55 4.61
CA PHE A 171 -6.70 5.81 5.49
C PHE A 171 -7.10 4.44 4.93
N LEU A 172 -6.45 4.02 3.83
CA LEU A 172 -6.57 2.67 3.30
C LEU A 172 -5.89 1.68 4.27
N LEU A 173 -6.24 0.40 4.16
CA LEU A 173 -5.72 -0.62 5.09
C LEU A 173 -4.24 -0.91 4.85
N PHE A 174 -3.52 -1.20 5.94
CA PHE A 174 -2.09 -1.52 5.92
C PHE A 174 -1.79 -2.86 5.24
N ASP A 175 -2.69 -3.84 5.32
CA ASP A 175 -2.61 -5.15 4.66
C ASP A 175 -3.11 -5.15 3.21
N HIS A 176 -3.38 -3.96 2.65
CA HIS A 176 -3.88 -3.80 1.29
C HIS A 176 -2.88 -3.05 0.41
N TRP A 177 -2.70 -3.52 -0.84
CA TRP A 177 -1.75 -2.88 -1.75
C TRP A 177 -2.04 -1.39 -1.98
N GLY A 178 -3.30 -0.96 -1.96
CA GLY A 178 -3.66 0.46 -2.09
C GLY A 178 -3.05 1.34 -1.00
N GLY A 179 -3.07 0.90 0.25
CA GLY A 179 -2.48 1.62 1.39
C GLY A 179 -0.96 1.68 1.32
N LEU A 180 -0.31 0.53 1.09
CA LEU A 180 1.16 0.46 0.93
C LEU A 180 1.64 1.27 -0.26
N ASN A 181 0.94 1.20 -1.41
CA ASN A 181 1.25 1.98 -2.59
C ASN A 181 1.13 3.49 -2.34
N THR A 182 0.09 3.92 -1.61
CA THR A 182 -0.09 5.32 -1.25
C THR A 182 1.03 5.81 -0.35
N MET A 183 1.39 5.05 0.69
CA MET A 183 2.51 5.34 1.58
C MET A 183 3.82 5.48 0.80
N LEU A 184 4.19 4.46 0.03
CA LEU A 184 5.45 4.45 -0.73
C LEU A 184 5.51 5.57 -1.77
N HIS A 185 4.39 5.83 -2.47
CA HIS A 185 4.30 6.94 -3.43
C HIS A 185 4.50 8.30 -2.75
N THR A 186 3.86 8.52 -1.61
CA THR A 186 3.98 9.80 -0.89
C THR A 186 5.39 10.00 -0.36
N LEU A 187 5.97 8.99 0.30
CA LEU A 187 7.31 9.08 0.87
C LEU A 187 8.41 9.19 -0.21
N SER A 188 8.30 8.49 -1.33
CA SER A 188 9.29 8.57 -2.42
C SER A 188 9.33 9.93 -3.12
N ASN A 189 8.28 10.75 -2.96
CA ASN A 189 8.16 12.08 -3.55
C ASN A 189 8.24 13.21 -2.50
N ALA A 190 8.83 12.94 -1.33
CA ALA A 190 8.95 13.91 -0.23
C ALA A 190 7.61 14.55 0.18
N GLY A 191 6.51 13.81 0.08
CA GLY A 191 5.18 14.25 0.49
C GLY A 191 4.92 14.02 1.98
N THR A 192 3.78 14.49 2.45
CA THR A 192 3.34 14.28 3.82
C THR A 192 2.17 13.28 3.84
N ILE A 193 2.32 12.20 4.59
CA ILE A 193 1.20 11.30 4.90
C ILE A 193 0.43 11.86 6.07
N VAL A 194 -0.89 11.90 5.98
CA VAL A 194 -1.79 12.13 7.12
C VAL A 194 -2.60 10.87 7.34
N THR A 195 -2.62 10.36 8.57
CA THR A 195 -3.41 9.17 8.92
C THR A 195 -4.68 9.55 9.65
N ALA A 196 -5.70 8.72 9.53
CA ALA A 196 -6.98 8.91 10.19
C ALA A 196 -7.15 7.90 11.34
N LYS A 197 -7.54 8.39 12.52
CA LYS A 197 -7.83 7.53 13.66
C LYS A 197 -9.09 6.68 13.43
N ASN A 198 -10.09 7.26 12.78
CA ASN A 198 -11.25 6.53 12.28
C ASN A 198 -11.53 6.91 10.82
N ARG A 199 -12.30 6.06 10.13
CA ARG A 199 -12.56 6.19 8.69
C ARG A 199 -13.95 6.78 8.40
N SER A 200 -14.52 7.58 9.33
CA SER A 200 -15.81 8.24 9.09
C SER A 200 -15.65 9.43 8.13
N PRO A 201 -16.63 9.75 7.29
CA PRO A 201 -16.59 10.94 6.44
C PRO A 201 -16.34 12.23 7.22
N ASP A 202 -16.88 12.34 8.42
CA ASP A 202 -16.73 13.53 9.28
C ASP A 202 -15.28 13.72 9.72
N GLU A 203 -14.62 12.66 10.19
CA GLU A 203 -13.18 12.69 10.53
C GLU A 203 -12.32 13.02 9.32
N ILE A 204 -12.62 12.41 8.17
CA ILE A 204 -11.88 12.66 6.93
C ILE A 204 -12.05 14.11 6.47
N GLY A 205 -13.27 14.68 6.55
CA GLY A 205 -13.51 16.08 6.23
C GLY A 205 -12.74 17.04 7.13
N LYS A 206 -12.71 16.76 8.45
CA LYS A 206 -11.94 17.51 9.43
C LYS A 206 -10.43 17.45 9.13
N LEU A 207 -9.89 16.27 8.89
CA LEU A 207 -8.45 16.09 8.57
C LEU A 207 -8.05 16.81 7.28
N ILE A 208 -8.93 16.81 6.25
CA ILE A 208 -8.68 17.54 5.00
C ILE A 208 -8.51 19.03 5.29
N GLN A 209 -9.41 19.62 6.08
CA GLN A 209 -9.35 21.02 6.45
C GLN A 209 -8.14 21.37 7.32
N GLU A 210 -7.86 20.56 8.36
CA GLU A 210 -6.82 20.86 9.36
C GLU A 210 -5.41 20.68 8.82
N ASN A 211 -5.22 19.76 7.86
CA ASN A 211 -3.91 19.41 7.31
C ASN A 211 -3.73 19.81 5.84
N GLU A 212 -4.67 20.59 5.30
CA GLU A 212 -4.62 21.04 3.90
C GLU A 212 -4.33 19.89 2.90
N ILE A 213 -5.07 18.77 3.05
CA ILE A 213 -4.90 17.57 2.24
C ILE A 213 -5.13 17.91 0.76
N GLN A 214 -4.21 17.49 -0.10
CA GLN A 214 -4.24 17.72 -1.53
C GLN A 214 -4.65 16.47 -2.31
N LEU A 215 -4.29 15.28 -1.83
CA LEU A 215 -4.57 13.99 -2.47
C LEU A 215 -5.38 13.08 -1.54
N LEU A 216 -6.52 12.63 -2.04
CA LEU A 216 -7.41 11.68 -1.33
C LEU A 216 -7.55 10.40 -2.15
N PRO A 217 -6.82 9.32 -1.82
CA PRO A 217 -7.12 7.98 -2.33
C PRO A 217 -8.33 7.39 -1.58
N ALA A 218 -9.34 6.90 -2.30
CA ALA A 218 -10.55 6.37 -1.69
C ALA A 218 -11.18 5.26 -2.54
N THR A 219 -12.13 4.53 -1.95
CA THR A 219 -13.00 3.62 -2.73
C THR A 219 -14.25 4.36 -3.24
N PRO A 220 -14.86 3.94 -4.35
CA PRO A 220 -16.15 4.46 -4.79
C PRO A 220 -17.23 4.45 -3.71
N THR A 221 -17.30 3.40 -2.91
CA THR A 221 -18.21 3.30 -1.77
C THR A 221 -17.97 4.41 -0.75
N PHE A 222 -16.73 4.67 -0.37
CA PHE A 222 -16.41 5.75 0.56
C PHE A 222 -16.74 7.13 -0.03
N LEU A 223 -16.44 7.37 -1.29
CA LEU A 223 -16.79 8.63 -1.96
C LEU A 223 -18.32 8.87 -1.99
N ASN A 224 -19.11 7.82 -2.16
CA ASN A 224 -20.54 7.93 -2.06
C ASN A 224 -20.99 8.29 -0.63
N LEU A 225 -20.35 7.71 0.40
CA LEU A 225 -20.61 8.09 1.81
C LEU A 225 -20.24 9.55 2.08
N MET A 226 -19.13 10.05 1.53
CA MET A 226 -18.77 11.47 1.60
C MET A 226 -19.86 12.39 1.02
N LEU A 227 -20.41 12.03 -0.14
CA LEU A 227 -21.50 12.79 -0.75
C LEU A 227 -22.77 12.79 0.11
N LEU A 228 -23.11 11.63 0.71
CA LEU A 228 -24.31 11.47 1.55
C LEU A 228 -24.18 12.20 2.88
N SER A 229 -23.00 12.25 3.46
CA SER A 229 -22.72 12.91 4.74
C SER A 229 -22.75 14.44 4.68
N GLY A 230 -22.68 15.01 3.48
CA GLY A 230 -22.68 16.46 3.27
C GLY A 230 -21.42 17.16 3.81
N ILE A 231 -20.28 16.47 3.91
CA ILE A 231 -19.04 17.03 4.49
C ILE A 231 -18.55 18.28 3.77
N SER A 232 -18.85 18.43 2.47
CA SER A 232 -18.48 19.62 1.69
C SER A 232 -19.15 20.92 2.15
N SER A 233 -20.26 20.82 2.91
CA SER A 233 -20.92 21.96 3.54
C SER A 233 -20.47 22.21 4.99
N LYS A 234 -19.80 21.23 5.60
CA LYS A 234 -19.33 21.28 7.00
C LYS A 234 -17.87 21.72 7.11
N TYR A 235 -17.04 21.31 6.15
CA TYR A 235 -15.59 21.51 6.19
C TYR A 235 -15.08 22.21 4.94
N ASN A 236 -14.00 22.95 5.09
CA ASN A 236 -13.28 23.54 3.95
C ASN A 236 -12.42 22.45 3.26
N LEU A 237 -12.87 22.00 2.09
CA LEU A 237 -12.19 20.99 1.28
C LEU A 237 -11.42 21.62 0.10
N SER A 238 -11.18 22.94 0.10
CA SER A 238 -10.58 23.67 -1.03
C SER A 238 -9.12 23.32 -1.32
N SER A 239 -8.43 22.70 -0.36
CA SER A 239 -7.06 22.17 -0.53
C SER A 239 -7.00 20.93 -1.41
N LEU A 240 -8.12 20.18 -1.54
CA LEU A 240 -8.14 18.97 -2.39
C LEU A 240 -7.93 19.32 -3.86
N GLU A 241 -6.94 18.71 -4.46
CA GLU A 241 -6.61 18.84 -5.86
C GLU A 241 -6.95 17.57 -6.65
N VAL A 242 -6.71 16.40 -6.04
CA VAL A 242 -6.89 15.10 -6.69
C VAL A 242 -7.62 14.14 -5.76
N ILE A 243 -8.65 13.49 -6.26
CA ILE A 243 -9.24 12.29 -5.66
C ILE A 243 -8.91 11.11 -6.57
N THR A 244 -8.17 10.13 -6.07
CA THR A 244 -7.97 8.87 -6.77
C THR A 244 -8.94 7.83 -6.26
N TYR A 245 -9.54 7.04 -7.15
CA TYR A 245 -10.51 6.02 -6.76
C TYR A 245 -10.30 4.71 -7.55
N GLY A 246 -10.54 3.59 -6.88
CA GLY A 246 -10.37 2.26 -7.46
C GLY A 246 -10.74 1.15 -6.50
N ALA A 247 -10.28 -0.07 -6.77
CA ALA A 247 -10.56 -1.32 -6.05
C ALA A 247 -12.02 -1.81 -6.16
N GLU A 248 -12.96 -0.94 -6.50
CA GLU A 248 -14.38 -1.24 -6.67
C GLU A 248 -14.90 -0.60 -7.97
N PRO A 249 -15.97 -1.12 -8.58
CA PRO A 249 -16.65 -0.46 -9.70
C PRO A 249 -17.24 0.89 -9.29
N MET A 250 -16.98 1.94 -10.09
CA MET A 250 -17.59 3.24 -9.92
C MET A 250 -18.92 3.31 -10.67
N LEU A 251 -19.98 3.74 -10.01
CA LEU A 251 -21.25 4.02 -10.68
C LEU A 251 -21.21 5.38 -11.40
N GLN A 252 -21.73 5.43 -12.62
CA GLN A 252 -21.79 6.68 -13.39
C GLN A 252 -22.51 7.80 -12.63
N THR A 253 -23.60 7.47 -11.92
CA THR A 253 -24.36 8.42 -11.11
C THR A 253 -23.53 8.99 -9.96
N THR A 254 -22.71 8.16 -9.30
CA THR A 254 -21.79 8.61 -8.24
C THR A 254 -20.70 9.52 -8.80
N LEU A 255 -20.11 9.15 -9.95
CA LEU A 255 -19.09 9.96 -10.61
C LEU A 255 -19.62 11.34 -11.00
N MET A 256 -20.82 11.41 -11.58
CA MET A 256 -21.45 12.68 -11.93
C MET A 256 -21.77 13.55 -10.71
N ARG A 257 -22.24 12.94 -9.61
CA ARG A 257 -22.49 13.65 -8.34
C ARG A 257 -21.18 14.19 -7.74
N LEU A 258 -20.10 13.40 -7.78
CA LEU A 258 -18.76 13.86 -7.36
C LEU A 258 -18.29 15.04 -8.20
N LYS A 259 -18.41 14.99 -9.53
CA LYS A 259 -18.02 16.08 -10.42
C LYS A 259 -18.81 17.35 -10.15
N LYS A 260 -20.11 17.22 -9.87
CA LYS A 260 -20.96 18.35 -9.49
C LYS A 260 -20.58 18.93 -8.11
N ALA A 261 -20.29 18.08 -7.13
CA ALA A 261 -19.91 18.53 -5.79
C ALA A 261 -18.50 19.11 -5.73
N PHE A 262 -17.59 18.61 -6.57
CA PHE A 262 -16.17 18.96 -6.59
C PHE A 262 -15.71 19.32 -8.02
N PRO A 263 -16.21 20.42 -8.63
CA PRO A 263 -15.97 20.72 -10.06
C PRO A 263 -14.51 21.03 -10.40
N LYS A 264 -13.71 21.46 -9.42
CA LYS A 264 -12.29 21.82 -9.59
C LYS A 264 -11.35 20.67 -9.26
N ILE A 265 -11.82 19.60 -8.60
CA ILE A 265 -11.00 18.48 -8.19
C ILE A 265 -10.85 17.50 -9.36
N LYS A 266 -9.62 17.10 -9.63
CA LYS A 266 -9.33 16.04 -10.61
C LYS A 266 -9.77 14.69 -10.04
N LEU A 267 -10.71 14.03 -10.70
CA LEU A 267 -11.11 12.67 -10.40
C LEU A 267 -10.29 11.71 -11.26
N GLN A 268 -9.51 10.84 -10.62
CA GLN A 268 -8.63 9.92 -11.33
C GLN A 268 -8.91 8.48 -10.94
N GLN A 269 -9.42 7.71 -11.87
CA GLN A 269 -9.62 6.27 -11.67
C GLN A 269 -8.27 5.54 -11.65
N THR A 270 -8.10 4.63 -10.70
CA THR A 270 -6.96 3.73 -10.59
C THR A 270 -7.39 2.31 -10.86
N TYR A 271 -6.50 1.50 -11.39
CA TYR A 271 -6.70 0.07 -11.59
C TYR A 271 -5.48 -0.69 -11.10
N GLY A 272 -5.71 -1.74 -10.37
CA GLY A 272 -4.66 -2.60 -9.87
C GLY A 272 -5.22 -3.93 -9.38
N LEU A 273 -4.36 -4.90 -9.35
CA LEU A 273 -4.60 -6.23 -8.79
C LEU A 273 -3.50 -6.52 -7.79
N ILE A 274 -3.80 -7.32 -6.79
CA ILE A 274 -2.78 -7.81 -5.85
C ILE A 274 -1.62 -8.44 -6.64
N GLU A 275 -1.92 -9.14 -7.71
CA GLU A 275 -0.99 -9.95 -8.49
C GLU A 275 0.00 -9.15 -9.36
N VAL A 276 -0.33 -7.92 -9.72
CA VAL A 276 0.49 -7.11 -10.65
C VAL A 276 0.81 -5.72 -10.12
N GLY A 277 0.22 -5.34 -8.97
CA GLY A 277 0.32 -4.00 -8.40
C GLY A 277 -0.66 -3.01 -9.03
N VAL A 278 -0.46 -1.72 -8.75
CA VAL A 278 -1.26 -0.62 -9.30
C VAL A 278 -0.67 -0.17 -10.62
N LEU A 279 -1.44 -0.32 -11.70
CA LEU A 279 -1.06 0.06 -13.06
C LEU A 279 -1.26 1.56 -13.28
N ARG A 280 -0.56 2.10 -14.28
CA ARG A 280 -0.88 3.44 -14.79
C ARG A 280 -2.20 3.40 -15.53
N THR A 281 -2.99 4.43 -15.30
CA THR A 281 -4.32 4.55 -15.89
C THR A 281 -4.48 5.93 -16.54
N LYS A 282 -5.27 5.97 -17.60
CA LYS A 282 -5.70 7.21 -18.24
C LYS A 282 -7.18 7.11 -18.54
N SER A 283 -8.00 7.92 -17.88
CA SER A 283 -9.41 8.05 -18.20
C SER A 283 -9.57 8.68 -19.60
N LYS A 284 -10.62 8.32 -20.31
CA LYS A 284 -10.94 8.93 -21.59
C LYS A 284 -11.26 10.43 -21.42
N GLU A 285 -12.06 10.72 -20.40
CA GLU A 285 -12.47 12.05 -19.94
C GLU A 285 -12.64 12.00 -18.42
N ASP A 286 -12.65 13.14 -17.74
CA ASP A 286 -12.74 13.21 -16.27
C ASP A 286 -14.06 12.67 -15.69
N ASP A 287 -15.11 12.57 -16.49
CA ASP A 287 -16.42 12.03 -16.12
C ASP A 287 -16.74 10.68 -16.80
N SER A 288 -15.74 10.08 -17.43
CA SER A 288 -15.85 8.79 -18.12
C SER A 288 -15.44 7.63 -17.21
N LEU A 289 -16.21 6.55 -17.26
CA LEU A 289 -15.82 5.27 -16.68
C LEU A 289 -14.85 4.47 -17.56
N TRP A 290 -14.63 4.93 -18.82
CA TRP A 290 -13.68 4.29 -19.71
C TRP A 290 -12.25 4.60 -19.33
N LEU A 291 -11.49 3.54 -19.11
CA LEU A 291 -10.14 3.59 -18.60
C LEU A 291 -9.19 2.83 -19.53
N LYS A 292 -8.13 3.50 -19.97
CA LYS A 292 -6.99 2.84 -20.58
C LYS A 292 -6.04 2.42 -19.47
N VAL A 293 -5.74 1.12 -19.42
CA VAL A 293 -4.83 0.50 -18.44
C VAL A 293 -3.52 0.16 -19.13
N GLY A 294 -2.39 0.34 -18.46
CA GLY A 294 -1.06 0.01 -19.00
C GLY A 294 -0.05 1.11 -18.74
N GLY A 295 0.81 1.39 -19.71
CA GLY A 295 1.89 2.38 -19.62
C GLY A 295 3.25 1.74 -19.39
N GLU A 296 4.25 2.55 -19.04
CA GLU A 296 5.62 2.10 -18.89
C GLU A 296 5.76 0.98 -17.86
N GLY A 297 6.42 -0.12 -18.25
CA GLY A 297 6.58 -1.33 -17.43
C GLY A 297 5.42 -2.31 -17.49
N TYR A 298 4.31 -1.97 -18.20
CA TYR A 298 3.14 -2.83 -18.33
C TYR A 298 2.74 -3.01 -19.78
N GLN A 299 2.54 -4.26 -20.20
CA GLN A 299 1.91 -4.61 -21.47
C GLN A 299 0.50 -5.12 -21.17
N THR A 300 -0.47 -4.74 -21.98
CA THR A 300 -1.86 -5.17 -21.84
C THR A 300 -2.42 -5.61 -23.18
N ARG A 301 -3.22 -6.68 -23.17
CA ARG A 301 -4.00 -7.14 -24.31
C ARG A 301 -5.35 -7.68 -23.84
N VAL A 302 -6.32 -7.68 -24.71
CA VAL A 302 -7.62 -8.31 -24.47
C VAL A 302 -7.73 -9.53 -25.38
N VAL A 303 -7.97 -10.69 -24.78
CA VAL A 303 -8.16 -11.96 -25.50
C VAL A 303 -9.49 -12.52 -25.03
N GLU A 304 -10.42 -12.73 -25.97
CA GLU A 304 -11.77 -13.26 -25.68
C GLU A 304 -12.51 -12.49 -24.57
N GLY A 305 -12.34 -11.15 -24.52
CA GLY A 305 -12.94 -10.28 -23.52
C GLY A 305 -12.23 -10.23 -22.17
N ILE A 306 -11.17 -11.00 -21.97
CA ILE A 306 -10.36 -11.03 -20.73
C ILE A 306 -9.14 -10.14 -20.89
N LEU A 307 -8.87 -9.30 -19.88
CA LEU A 307 -7.68 -8.46 -19.83
C LEU A 307 -6.48 -9.29 -19.37
N HIS A 308 -5.48 -9.42 -20.22
CA HIS A 308 -4.19 -10.02 -19.90
C HIS A 308 -3.17 -8.93 -19.62
N ILE A 309 -2.37 -9.11 -18.57
CA ILE A 309 -1.36 -8.15 -18.13
C ILE A 309 0.00 -8.83 -18.06
N LYS A 310 1.04 -8.18 -18.59
CA LYS A 310 2.41 -8.64 -18.47
C LYS A 310 3.27 -7.52 -17.91
N THR A 311 3.94 -7.79 -16.80
CA THR A 311 4.86 -6.86 -16.15
C THR A 311 5.93 -7.63 -15.38
N LYS A 312 7.07 -6.97 -15.11
CA LYS A 312 8.12 -7.54 -14.26
C LYS A 312 7.69 -7.68 -12.79
N SER A 313 6.73 -6.86 -12.34
CA SER A 313 6.20 -6.87 -10.98
C SER A 313 5.08 -7.88 -10.73
N THR A 314 4.78 -8.76 -11.69
CA THR A 314 3.84 -9.87 -11.47
C THR A 314 4.32 -10.76 -10.32
N ILE A 315 3.39 -11.32 -9.54
CA ILE A 315 3.69 -12.25 -8.44
C ILE A 315 4.58 -13.40 -8.90
N LEU A 316 5.35 -13.93 -7.98
CA LEU A 316 6.06 -15.21 -8.19
C LEU A 316 5.08 -16.36 -8.27
N GLY A 317 3.96 -16.26 -7.58
CA GLY A 317 2.85 -17.18 -7.53
C GLY A 317 2.05 -17.04 -6.24
N TYR A 318 1.04 -17.89 -6.09
CA TYR A 318 0.32 -18.06 -4.83
C TYR A 318 0.94 -19.18 -3.99
N LEU A 319 0.93 -19.03 -2.67
CA LEU A 319 1.38 -20.10 -1.76
C LEU A 319 0.41 -21.30 -1.75
N ASN A 320 -0.86 -21.06 -2.00
CA ASN A 320 -1.94 -22.03 -1.78
C ASN A 320 -2.89 -22.20 -2.98
N ALA A 321 -2.51 -21.72 -4.16
CA ALA A 321 -3.32 -21.87 -5.37
C ALA A 321 -2.46 -21.85 -6.64
N ASP A 322 -3.01 -22.34 -7.73
CA ASP A 322 -2.41 -22.18 -9.04
C ASP A 322 -2.43 -20.71 -9.47
N THR A 323 -1.35 -20.27 -10.09
CA THR A 323 -1.24 -18.91 -10.60
C THR A 323 -1.70 -18.88 -12.06
N PRO A 324 -2.70 -18.06 -12.42
CA PRO A 324 -3.22 -18.00 -13.79
C PRO A 324 -2.25 -17.22 -14.69
N MET A 325 -1.13 -17.86 -15.02
CA MET A 325 -0.12 -17.31 -15.91
C MET A 325 0.05 -18.17 -17.16
N SER A 326 0.08 -17.51 -18.30
CA SER A 326 0.44 -18.16 -19.55
C SER A 326 1.94 -18.51 -19.60
N LYS A 327 2.34 -19.45 -20.47
CA LYS A 327 3.74 -19.85 -20.65
C LYS A 327 4.66 -18.70 -21.07
N ASP A 328 4.13 -17.70 -21.75
CA ASP A 328 4.83 -16.49 -22.20
C ASP A 328 4.75 -15.31 -21.19
N GLY A 329 4.29 -15.59 -19.97
CA GLY A 329 4.37 -14.67 -18.82
C GLY A 329 3.26 -13.61 -18.74
N TRP A 330 2.08 -13.89 -19.31
CA TRP A 330 0.90 -13.04 -19.10
C TRP A 330 0.11 -13.54 -17.91
N PHE A 331 -0.25 -12.64 -17.02
CA PHE A 331 -1.27 -12.86 -15.99
C PHE A 331 -2.65 -12.71 -16.64
N ILE A 332 -3.55 -13.67 -16.36
CA ILE A 332 -4.84 -13.83 -17.03
C ILE A 332 -5.98 -13.55 -16.06
#